data_e630f9c61ac7cc140dce808d5e2ad59e
#
_entry.id   e630f9c61ac7cc140dce808d5e2ad59e
#
_cell.length_a   1.000
_cell.length_b   1.000
_cell.length_c   1.000
_cell.angle_alpha   90.00
_cell.angle_beta   90.00
_cell.angle_gamma   90.00
#
_symmetry.space_group_name_H-M   'P 1'
#
loop_
_entity.id
_entity.type
_entity.pdbx_description
1 polymer ?
#
loop_
_entity_poly.entity_id
_entity_poly.type
_entity_poly.pdbx_seq_one_letter_code
_entity_poly.pdbx_strand_id
1 'polypeptide(L)'
;VDQFIEGNFLGLPDVDGDADVIIAAIPYELTTSYGQGTAEGPAACIAASGQVELFDHKLGQELPAGKKIRTVQPWSGEGNTLQEQLNGIGEYAAEQYNSGAFPIFLGGEHGILPGILRGCPKKVTLVQIDAHADLRDELDGEPYSHACAIARSLDEGAIAVHQVGIRAYCCLLYTSP
;
A
#
# COMPACT_ATOMS: atom_id res chain seq x y z
N VAL A 1 -9.03 -17.44 25.69
CA VAL A 1 -9.31 -16.08 25.21
C VAL A 1 -7.97 -15.52 24.83
N ASP A 2 -7.70 -15.46 23.53
CA ASP A 2 -6.45 -14.90 23.02
C ASP A 2 -6.38 -13.43 23.44
N GLN A 3 -5.24 -13.01 23.94
CA GLN A 3 -5.03 -11.67 24.44
C GLN A 3 -4.99 -10.70 23.26
N PHE A 4 -5.91 -9.74 23.23
CA PHE A 4 -5.88 -8.64 22.28
C PHE A 4 -4.58 -7.83 22.43
N ILE A 5 -3.84 -7.64 21.35
CA ILE A 5 -2.61 -6.86 21.33
C ILE A 5 -2.87 -5.55 20.60
N GLU A 6 -2.81 -4.44 21.33
CA GLU A 6 -2.92 -3.11 20.73
C GLU A 6 -1.73 -2.86 19.77
N GLY A 7 -2.05 -2.32 18.59
CA GLY A 7 -1.04 -2.06 17.56
C GLY A 7 -0.82 -3.19 16.55
N ASN A 8 -1.36 -4.39 16.80
CA ASN A 8 -1.33 -5.47 15.84
C ASN A 8 -2.64 -5.54 15.04
N PHE A 9 -2.54 -5.84 13.75
CA PHE A 9 -3.70 -6.00 12.88
C PHE A 9 -4.60 -7.14 13.39
N LEU A 10 -5.91 -6.90 13.41
CA LEU A 10 -6.92 -7.78 14.04
C LEU A 10 -6.69 -8.02 15.54
N GLY A 11 -5.84 -7.26 16.20
CA GLY A 11 -5.50 -7.47 17.59
C GLY A 11 -4.80 -8.82 17.88
N LEU A 12 -4.23 -9.45 16.86
CA LEU A 12 -3.61 -10.76 16.96
C LEU A 12 -2.29 -10.70 17.73
N PRO A 13 -1.93 -11.78 18.45
CA PRO A 13 -0.63 -11.88 19.11
C PRO A 13 0.52 -11.91 18.10
N ASP A 14 1.69 -11.47 18.53
CA ASP A 14 2.91 -11.62 17.75
C ASP A 14 3.19 -13.10 17.45
N VAL A 15 3.69 -13.36 16.25
CA VAL A 15 4.04 -14.70 15.82
C VAL A 15 5.54 -14.92 15.87
N ASP A 16 5.94 -16.01 16.49
CA ASP A 16 7.33 -16.48 16.47
C ASP A 16 7.65 -17.16 15.14
N GLY A 17 8.88 -16.91 14.65
CA GLY A 17 9.37 -17.51 13.40
C GLY A 17 8.72 -16.89 12.15
N ASP A 18 8.50 -17.70 11.11
CA ASP A 18 8.01 -17.23 9.82
C ASP A 18 6.52 -16.87 9.87
N ALA A 19 6.15 -15.76 9.22
CA ALA A 19 4.77 -15.36 9.00
C ALA A 19 4.29 -15.80 7.61
N ASP A 20 2.98 -16.04 7.45
CA ASP A 20 2.37 -16.22 6.12
C ASP A 20 2.06 -14.87 5.45
N VAL A 21 1.68 -13.88 6.28
CA VAL A 21 1.28 -12.54 5.83
C VAL A 21 1.96 -11.48 6.70
N ILE A 22 2.41 -10.42 6.06
CA ILE A 22 2.92 -9.22 6.74
C ILE A 22 2.00 -8.04 6.47
N ILE A 23 1.64 -7.31 7.52
CA ILE A 23 0.97 -6.01 7.45
C ILE A 23 2.03 -4.93 7.66
N ALA A 24 2.26 -4.13 6.62
CA ALA A 24 3.31 -3.12 6.58
C ALA A 24 2.70 -1.73 6.34
N ALA A 25 2.73 -0.87 7.34
CA ALA A 25 2.18 0.48 7.26
C ALA A 25 3.17 1.45 6.62
N ILE A 26 2.70 2.29 5.69
CA ILE A 26 3.47 3.36 5.05
C ILE A 26 2.69 4.68 5.22
N PRO A 27 2.87 5.40 6.34
CA PRO A 27 2.17 6.63 6.64
C PRO A 27 2.72 7.81 5.82
N TYR A 28 2.42 7.83 4.53
CA TYR A 28 2.91 8.81 3.57
C TYR A 28 1.81 9.77 3.14
N GLU A 29 2.11 11.09 3.16
CA GLU A 29 1.19 12.15 2.75
C GLU A 29 1.97 13.40 2.34
N LEU A 30 2.27 13.55 1.07
CA LEU A 30 3.05 14.69 0.57
C LEU A 30 2.43 15.37 -0.65
N THR A 31 1.57 14.69 -1.42
CA THR A 31 1.06 15.20 -2.70
C THR A 31 -0.47 15.20 -2.78
N THR A 32 -1.17 15.02 -1.67
CA THR A 32 -2.64 15.01 -1.63
C THR A 32 -3.22 16.32 -2.17
N SER A 33 -4.24 16.23 -3.03
CA SER A 33 -4.88 17.40 -3.65
C SER A 33 -5.84 18.12 -2.71
N TYR A 34 -6.49 17.41 -1.79
CA TYR A 34 -7.53 17.97 -0.93
C TYR A 34 -7.58 17.27 0.43
N GLY A 35 -7.56 18.07 1.48
CA GLY A 35 -7.57 17.56 2.86
C GLY A 35 -6.19 17.10 3.33
N GLN A 36 -6.12 16.79 4.60
CA GLN A 36 -4.94 16.26 5.28
C GLN A 36 -5.35 15.13 6.22
N GLY A 37 -4.38 14.32 6.69
CA GLY A 37 -4.61 13.21 7.63
C GLY A 37 -4.56 11.82 6.99
N THR A 38 -4.29 11.74 5.69
CA THR A 38 -4.15 10.46 4.98
C THR A 38 -3.01 9.61 5.56
N ALA A 39 -1.92 10.23 6.05
CA ALA A 39 -0.83 9.52 6.72
C ALA A 39 -1.28 8.79 8.00
N GLU A 40 -2.36 9.21 8.64
CA GLU A 40 -2.92 8.56 9.83
C GLU A 40 -3.74 7.30 9.48
N GLY A 41 -4.10 7.14 8.20
CA GLY A 41 -4.93 6.04 7.70
C GLY A 41 -4.46 4.66 8.10
N PRO A 42 -3.18 4.30 7.91
CA PRO A 42 -2.65 2.99 8.29
C PRO A 42 -2.83 2.67 9.77
N ALA A 43 -2.47 3.61 10.65
CA ALA A 43 -2.61 3.42 12.10
C ALA A 43 -4.09 3.30 12.51
N ALA A 44 -4.96 4.14 11.94
CA ALA A 44 -6.40 4.07 12.19
C ALA A 44 -7.00 2.73 11.70
N CYS A 45 -6.57 2.23 10.54
CA CYS A 45 -6.99 0.93 10.01
C CYS A 45 -6.57 -0.21 10.94
N ILE A 46 -5.32 -0.22 11.39
CA ILE A 46 -4.82 -1.24 12.32
C ILE A 46 -5.58 -1.19 13.64
N ALA A 47 -5.78 -0.01 14.22
CA ALA A 47 -6.53 0.14 15.46
C ALA A 47 -7.99 -0.33 15.32
N ALA A 48 -8.67 0.05 14.24
CA ALA A 48 -10.04 -0.35 13.96
C ALA A 48 -10.17 -1.86 13.69
N SER A 49 -9.16 -2.48 13.10
CA SER A 49 -9.17 -3.91 12.78
C SER A 49 -9.32 -4.81 14.00
N GLY A 50 -8.88 -4.34 15.17
CA GLY A 50 -9.04 -5.06 16.43
C GLY A 50 -10.47 -5.06 16.99
N GLN A 51 -11.40 -4.34 16.37
CA GLN A 51 -12.80 -4.24 16.81
C GLN A 51 -13.76 -5.07 15.95
N VAL A 52 -13.25 -5.80 14.96
CA VAL A 52 -14.10 -6.60 14.06
C VAL A 52 -14.35 -7.99 14.62
N GLU A 53 -15.51 -8.56 14.28
CA GLU A 53 -15.78 -9.98 14.53
C GLU A 53 -14.93 -10.85 13.60
N LEU A 54 -14.26 -11.84 14.17
CA LEU A 54 -13.32 -12.67 13.40
C LEU A 54 -13.99 -13.84 12.66
N PHE A 55 -15.21 -14.23 13.03
CA PHE A 55 -15.86 -15.35 12.38
C PHE A 55 -16.35 -14.99 10.97
N ASP A 56 -15.79 -15.67 9.97
CA ASP A 56 -16.25 -15.58 8.58
C ASP A 56 -17.23 -16.72 8.28
N HIS A 57 -18.51 -16.37 8.03
CA HIS A 57 -19.57 -17.35 7.78
C HIS A 57 -19.42 -18.09 6.44
N LYS A 58 -18.71 -17.53 5.45
CA LYS A 58 -18.46 -18.18 4.17
C LYS A 58 -17.35 -19.21 4.28
N LEU A 59 -16.32 -18.90 5.06
CA LEU A 59 -15.24 -19.82 5.36
C LEU A 59 -15.61 -20.82 6.45
N GLY A 60 -16.62 -20.51 7.28
CA GLY A 60 -17.06 -21.34 8.40
C GLY A 60 -16.04 -21.43 9.55
N GLN A 61 -15.15 -20.45 9.67
CA GLN A 61 -14.08 -20.44 10.67
C GLN A 61 -13.69 -19.02 11.08
N GLU A 62 -12.99 -18.92 12.20
CA GLU A 62 -12.44 -17.63 12.65
C GLU A 62 -11.18 -17.26 11.86
N LEU A 63 -11.04 -15.96 11.56
CA LEU A 63 -9.81 -15.41 11.01
C LEU A 63 -8.72 -15.38 12.10
N PRO A 64 -7.47 -15.54 11.74
CA PRO A 64 -6.90 -15.58 10.39
C PRO A 64 -6.92 -16.95 9.71
N ALA A 65 -7.84 -17.85 10.06
CA ALA A 65 -8.03 -19.12 9.37
C ALA A 65 -6.76 -20.01 9.36
N GLY A 66 -6.04 -20.02 10.48
CA GLY A 66 -4.79 -20.77 10.65
C GLY A 66 -3.55 -20.10 10.05
N LYS A 67 -3.69 -18.91 9.47
CA LYS A 67 -2.57 -18.14 8.95
C LYS A 67 -1.87 -17.34 10.04
N LYS A 68 -0.55 -17.24 9.91
CA LYS A 68 0.28 -16.40 10.77
C LYS A 68 0.41 -15.02 10.17
N ILE A 69 -0.20 -14.01 10.82
CA ILE A 69 -0.14 -12.61 10.39
C ILE A 69 0.77 -11.86 11.35
N ARG A 70 1.72 -11.11 10.79
CA ARG A 70 2.61 -10.22 11.55
C ARG A 70 2.38 -8.78 11.12
N THR A 71 2.21 -7.90 12.09
CA THR A 71 2.26 -6.45 11.87
C THR A 71 3.70 -6.00 12.13
N VAL A 72 4.36 -5.45 11.11
CA VAL A 72 5.74 -4.96 11.23
C VAL A 72 5.78 -3.48 11.57
N GLN A 73 6.96 -3.00 12.00
CA GLN A 73 7.14 -1.58 12.28
C GLN A 73 6.81 -0.75 11.05
N PRO A 74 6.06 0.35 11.21
CA PRO A 74 5.73 1.23 10.10
C PRO A 74 6.99 1.79 9.43
N TRP A 75 6.90 2.05 8.13
CA TRP A 75 7.90 2.87 7.46
C TRP A 75 7.97 4.25 8.12
N SER A 76 9.18 4.67 8.45
CA SER A 76 9.47 5.95 9.09
C SER A 76 10.59 6.68 8.36
N GLY A 77 10.66 6.48 7.03
CA GLY A 77 11.76 7.01 6.25
C GLY A 77 11.78 8.53 6.19
N GLU A 78 12.98 9.06 6.09
CA GLU A 78 13.26 10.47 5.88
C GLU A 78 13.75 10.67 4.45
N GLY A 79 13.45 11.82 3.87
CA GLY A 79 13.93 12.22 2.55
C GLY A 79 13.59 13.68 2.30
N ASN A 80 14.48 14.40 1.62
CA ASN A 80 14.27 15.80 1.30
C ASN A 80 13.45 16.00 0.02
N THR A 81 13.34 14.97 -0.79
CA THR A 81 12.59 14.97 -2.04
C THR A 81 11.62 13.78 -2.09
N LEU A 82 10.56 13.90 -2.90
CA LEU A 82 9.61 12.79 -3.12
C LEU A 82 10.33 11.54 -3.66
N GLN A 83 11.30 11.72 -4.54
CA GLN A 83 12.06 10.61 -5.10
C GLN A 83 12.90 9.88 -4.05
N GLU A 84 13.54 10.62 -3.13
CA GLU A 84 14.29 10.01 -2.03
C GLU A 84 13.38 9.22 -1.09
N GLN A 85 12.19 9.75 -0.80
CA GLN A 85 11.21 9.03 0.00
C GLN A 85 10.69 7.77 -0.70
N LEU A 86 10.41 7.84 -2.00
CA LEU A 86 10.03 6.64 -2.78
C LEU A 86 11.15 5.62 -2.87
N ASN A 87 12.42 6.03 -2.87
CA ASN A 87 13.56 5.12 -2.76
C ASN A 87 13.53 4.40 -1.40
N GLY A 88 13.35 5.14 -0.31
CA GLY A 88 13.26 4.56 1.03
C GLY A 88 12.06 3.62 1.19
N ILE A 89 10.91 3.95 0.59
CA ILE A 89 9.76 3.03 0.51
C ILE A 89 10.12 1.77 -0.27
N GLY A 90 10.91 1.89 -1.35
CA GLY A 90 11.39 0.75 -2.13
C GLY A 90 12.28 -0.19 -1.31
N GLU A 91 13.20 0.36 -0.52
CA GLU A 91 14.05 -0.42 0.38
C GLU A 91 13.22 -1.13 1.45
N TYR A 92 12.28 -0.43 2.07
CA TYR A 92 11.34 -1.00 3.04
C TYR A 92 10.49 -2.12 2.43
N ALA A 93 9.93 -1.89 1.23
CA ALA A 93 9.15 -2.90 0.52
C ALA A 93 9.99 -4.13 0.15
N ALA A 94 11.23 -3.93 -0.31
CA ALA A 94 12.15 -5.02 -0.62
C ALA A 94 12.43 -5.91 0.60
N GLU A 95 12.58 -5.33 1.78
CA GLU A 95 12.72 -6.08 3.02
C GLU A 95 11.51 -6.98 3.26
N GLN A 96 10.28 -6.43 3.10
CA GLN A 96 9.06 -7.21 3.31
C GLN A 96 8.89 -8.33 2.26
N TYR A 97 9.18 -8.05 1.00
CA TYR A 97 9.16 -9.09 -0.06
C TYR A 97 10.17 -10.21 0.19
N ASN A 98 11.35 -9.89 0.73
CA ASN A 98 12.40 -10.86 1.02
C ASN A 98 12.13 -11.69 2.28
N SER A 99 11.14 -11.35 3.08
CA SER A 99 10.75 -12.14 4.26
C SER A 99 10.18 -13.52 3.92
N GLY A 100 9.74 -13.72 2.68
CA GLY A 100 9.04 -14.91 2.24
C GLY A 100 7.54 -14.93 2.53
N ALA A 101 7.03 -13.98 3.32
CA ALA A 101 5.61 -13.80 3.58
C ALA A 101 4.92 -13.03 2.45
N PHE A 102 3.60 -13.08 2.41
CA PHE A 102 2.79 -12.24 1.51
C PHE A 102 2.62 -10.85 2.12
N PRO A 103 3.20 -9.77 1.54
CA PRO A 103 3.08 -8.44 2.11
C PRO A 103 1.77 -7.77 1.72
N ILE A 104 1.13 -7.12 2.69
CA ILE A 104 0.01 -6.19 2.52
C ILE A 104 0.49 -4.83 3.00
N PHE A 105 0.61 -3.88 2.09
CA PHE A 105 1.01 -2.51 2.40
C PHE A 105 -0.23 -1.66 2.66
N LEU A 106 -0.29 -1.02 3.82
CA LEU A 106 -1.32 -0.05 4.17
C LEU A 106 -0.74 1.35 3.98
N GLY A 107 -1.18 2.03 2.94
CA GLY A 107 -0.70 3.36 2.62
C GLY A 107 -1.51 4.47 3.26
N GLY A 108 -0.89 5.62 3.31
CA GLY A 108 -1.54 6.91 3.34
C GLY A 108 -2.06 7.24 1.95
N GLU A 109 -1.39 8.12 1.22
CA GLU A 109 -1.73 8.36 -0.19
C GLU A 109 -1.15 7.26 -1.10
N HIS A 110 -1.82 6.99 -2.22
CA HIS A 110 -1.41 5.93 -3.16
C HIS A 110 -0.16 6.29 -4.00
N GLY A 111 0.38 7.50 -3.86
CA GLY A 111 1.67 7.90 -4.40
C GLY A 111 2.85 7.02 -3.99
N ILE A 112 2.66 6.16 -2.99
CA ILE A 112 3.64 5.16 -2.55
C ILE A 112 3.84 4.01 -3.55
N LEU A 113 2.91 3.76 -4.46
CA LEU A 113 2.91 2.57 -5.32
C LEU A 113 4.18 2.41 -6.15
N PRO A 114 4.74 3.45 -6.80
CA PRO A 114 6.00 3.33 -7.53
C PRO A 114 7.16 2.88 -6.63
N GLY A 115 7.22 3.38 -5.39
CA GLY A 115 8.21 2.94 -4.40
C GLY A 115 8.07 1.46 -4.07
N ILE A 116 6.85 0.99 -3.80
CA ILE A 116 6.58 -0.43 -3.52
C ILE A 116 7.03 -1.32 -4.69
N LEU A 117 6.74 -0.90 -5.93
CA LEU A 117 7.14 -1.66 -7.12
C LEU A 117 8.65 -1.68 -7.33
N ARG A 118 9.34 -0.60 -7.00
CA ARG A 118 10.81 -0.52 -7.01
C ARG A 118 11.45 -1.58 -6.10
N GLY A 119 10.82 -1.86 -4.96
CA GLY A 119 11.24 -2.92 -4.05
C GLY A 119 10.80 -4.34 -4.47
N CYS A 120 9.87 -4.46 -5.41
CA CYS A 120 9.33 -5.75 -5.80
C CYS A 120 10.35 -6.57 -6.62
N PRO A 121 10.70 -7.81 -6.22
CA PRO A 121 11.72 -8.61 -6.91
C PRO A 121 11.26 -9.18 -8.26
N LYS A 122 9.97 -9.03 -8.58
CA LYS A 122 9.34 -9.59 -9.79
C LYS A 122 8.61 -8.52 -10.57
N LYS A 123 8.62 -8.65 -11.89
CA LYS A 123 7.71 -7.87 -12.73
C LYS A 123 6.28 -8.34 -12.50
N VAL A 124 5.35 -7.40 -12.34
CA VAL A 124 3.95 -7.66 -11.99
C VAL A 124 3.00 -7.02 -12.98
N THR A 125 1.81 -7.57 -13.08
CA THR A 125 0.64 -6.88 -13.65
C THR A 125 -0.13 -6.23 -12.52
N LEU A 126 -0.44 -4.94 -12.66
CA LEU A 126 -1.21 -4.20 -11.68
C LEU A 126 -2.71 -4.36 -11.95
N VAL A 127 -3.48 -4.48 -10.88
CA VAL A 127 -4.92 -4.29 -10.90
C VAL A 127 -5.23 -3.08 -10.02
N GLN A 128 -5.60 -1.97 -10.63
CA GLN A 128 -6.01 -0.75 -9.93
C GLN A 128 -7.53 -0.70 -9.80
N ILE A 129 -8.02 -0.52 -8.58
CA ILE A 129 -9.44 -0.28 -8.30
C ILE A 129 -9.56 1.15 -7.82
N ASP A 130 -9.89 2.06 -8.72
CA ASP A 130 -9.85 3.50 -8.48
C ASP A 130 -10.86 4.24 -9.37
N ALA A 131 -11.24 5.46 -8.94
CA ALA A 131 -12.02 6.39 -9.74
C ALA A 131 -11.19 7.08 -10.83
N HIS A 132 -9.89 7.23 -10.63
CA HIS A 132 -8.96 7.97 -11.45
C HIS A 132 -7.94 7.06 -12.14
N ALA A 133 -7.47 7.49 -13.31
CA ALA A 133 -6.49 6.70 -14.07
C ALA A 133 -5.05 6.83 -13.53
N ASP A 134 -4.70 7.95 -12.91
CA ASP A 134 -3.37 8.30 -12.36
C ASP A 134 -2.20 8.10 -13.34
N LEU A 135 -2.50 8.38 -14.61
CA LEU A 135 -1.58 8.24 -15.75
C LEU A 135 -1.01 9.58 -16.22
N ARG A 136 -1.03 10.62 -15.39
CA ARG A 136 -0.38 11.89 -15.74
C ARG A 136 1.13 11.71 -15.72
N ASP A 137 1.84 12.44 -16.60
CA ASP A 137 3.29 12.51 -16.54
C ASP A 137 3.76 13.38 -15.38
N GLU A 138 2.99 14.43 -15.07
CA GLU A 138 3.23 15.34 -13.94
C GLU A 138 1.92 15.99 -13.49
N LEU A 139 1.90 16.49 -12.28
CA LEU A 139 0.89 17.39 -11.75
C LEU A 139 1.60 18.59 -11.11
N ASP A 140 1.33 19.80 -11.61
CA ASP A 140 1.94 21.06 -11.15
C ASP A 140 3.50 21.03 -11.19
N GLY A 141 4.07 20.34 -12.18
CA GLY A 141 5.51 20.16 -12.34
C GLY A 141 6.12 19.04 -11.49
N GLU A 142 5.29 18.27 -10.76
CA GLU A 142 5.76 17.18 -9.91
C GLU A 142 5.43 15.81 -10.54
N PRO A 143 6.43 15.09 -11.09
CA PRO A 143 6.22 13.80 -11.74
C PRO A 143 5.95 12.65 -10.75
N TYR A 144 6.25 12.82 -9.46
CA TYR A 144 6.01 11.84 -8.42
C TYR A 144 4.76 12.12 -7.58
N SER A 145 3.87 13.00 -8.09
CA SER A 145 2.56 13.23 -7.50
C SER A 145 1.71 11.95 -7.51
N HIS A 146 0.77 11.84 -6.56
CA HIS A 146 -0.23 10.76 -6.54
C HIS A 146 -0.97 10.59 -7.88
N ALA A 147 -1.25 11.70 -8.59
CA ALA A 147 -1.91 11.68 -9.90
C ALA A 147 -1.07 11.02 -11.01
N CYS A 148 0.19 10.70 -10.75
CA CYS A 148 1.15 10.06 -11.64
C CYS A 148 1.50 8.64 -11.20
N ALA A 149 0.86 8.13 -10.13
CA ALA A 149 1.24 6.89 -9.47
C ALA A 149 1.27 5.70 -10.43
N ILE A 150 0.30 5.58 -11.34
CA ILE A 150 0.27 4.49 -12.33
C ILE A 150 1.28 4.71 -13.44
N ALA A 151 1.47 5.93 -13.95
CA ALA A 151 2.50 6.22 -14.95
C ALA A 151 3.88 5.86 -14.40
N ARG A 152 4.23 6.31 -13.21
CA ARG A 152 5.51 5.98 -12.56
C ARG A 152 5.64 4.48 -12.25
N SER A 153 4.54 3.80 -11.94
CA SER A 153 4.54 2.35 -11.73
C SER A 153 4.90 1.57 -13.00
N LEU A 154 4.49 2.05 -14.17
CA LEU A 154 4.91 1.49 -15.45
C LEU A 154 6.41 1.71 -15.71
N ASP A 155 6.95 2.86 -15.34
CA ASP A 155 8.38 3.15 -15.44
C ASP A 155 9.21 2.23 -14.51
N GLU A 156 8.69 1.87 -13.35
CA GLU A 156 9.34 0.94 -12.40
C GLU A 156 9.19 -0.54 -12.82
N GLY A 157 8.58 -0.80 -13.97
CA GLY A 157 8.58 -2.11 -14.61
C GLY A 157 7.33 -2.95 -14.40
N ALA A 158 6.19 -2.34 -14.07
CA ALA A 158 4.91 -3.02 -14.23
C ALA A 158 4.72 -3.41 -15.70
N ILE A 159 4.33 -4.67 -15.94
CA ILE A 159 4.19 -5.23 -17.29
C ILE A 159 2.93 -4.68 -17.98
N ALA A 160 1.87 -4.55 -17.22
CA ALA A 160 0.57 -4.08 -17.66
C ALA A 160 -0.24 -3.55 -16.47
N VAL A 161 -1.26 -2.76 -16.76
CA VAL A 161 -2.21 -2.26 -15.77
C VAL A 161 -3.63 -2.58 -16.23
N HIS A 162 -4.43 -3.18 -15.34
CA HIS A 162 -5.86 -3.34 -15.49
C HIS A 162 -6.56 -2.39 -14.53
N GLN A 163 -7.34 -1.45 -15.07
CA GLN A 163 -8.02 -0.43 -14.28
C GLN A 163 -9.51 -0.74 -14.16
N VAL A 164 -10.05 -0.70 -12.96
CA VAL A 164 -11.45 -0.98 -12.64
C VAL A 164 -12.05 0.21 -11.90
N GLY A 165 -13.20 0.70 -12.36
CA GLY A 165 -13.94 1.77 -11.72
C GLY A 165 -13.59 3.17 -12.21
N ILE A 166 -12.74 3.33 -13.22
CA ILE A 166 -12.34 4.62 -13.78
C ILE A 166 -13.57 5.38 -14.28
N ARG A 167 -13.78 6.58 -13.76
CA ARG A 167 -14.89 7.48 -14.12
C ARG A 167 -14.50 8.95 -14.12
N ALA A 168 -13.25 9.26 -13.75
CA ALA A 168 -12.68 10.60 -13.79
C ALA A 168 -11.25 10.56 -14.32
N TYR A 169 -10.99 11.28 -15.41
CA TYR A 169 -9.66 11.43 -16.01
C TYR A 169 -9.56 12.80 -16.71
N CYS A 170 -8.33 13.29 -16.84
CA CYS A 170 -8.13 14.59 -17.47
C CYS A 170 -8.25 14.53 -19.00
N CYS A 171 -8.53 15.67 -19.62
CA CYS A 171 -8.67 15.77 -21.08
C CYS A 171 -7.42 15.30 -21.85
N LEU A 172 -6.22 15.47 -21.28
CA LEU A 172 -4.98 15.03 -21.91
C LEU A 172 -4.93 13.50 -22.09
N LEU A 173 -5.42 12.74 -21.10
CA LEU A 173 -5.50 11.27 -21.19
C LEU A 173 -6.58 10.83 -22.20
N TYR A 174 -7.65 11.58 -22.31
CA TYR A 174 -8.73 11.28 -23.26
C TYR A 174 -8.34 11.49 -24.71
N THR A 175 -7.43 12.44 -24.98
CA THR A 175 -7.00 12.83 -26.34
C THR A 175 -5.69 12.18 -26.76
N SER A 176 -5.04 11.40 -25.88
CA SER A 176 -3.84 10.65 -26.26
C SER A 176 -4.23 9.47 -27.14
N PRO A 177 -3.51 9.26 -28.27
CA PRO A 177 -3.78 8.17 -29.21
C PRO A 177 -3.51 6.79 -28.61
#